data_e6291e90b730440f1d2eaa9b59f9abe6
#
_entry.id   e6291e90b730440f1d2eaa9b59f9abe6
#
_cell.length_a   1.000
_cell.length_b   1.000
_cell.length_c   1.000
_cell.angle_alpha   90.00
_cell.angle_beta   90.00
_cell.angle_gamma   90.00
#
_symmetry.space_group_name_H-M   'P 1'
#
loop_
_entity.id
_entity.type
_entity.pdbx_description
1 polymer ?
#
loop_
_entity_poly.entity_id
_entity_poly.type
_entity_poly.pdbx_seq_one_letter_code
_entity_poly.pdbx_strand_id
1 'polypeptide(L)'
;MIKKDNLLVLSRKDKLALKSPSNLAFMPYFFVQTNFPYTEVEGREFVRKNGNLTLSLYSPTGLPYGSLPRLVIAFIVTEAIRKKTREVHLGETLSEFLTRIGLGRTGGKNGTITRLRKQLNSLFTCFISCTS
;
A
#
# COMPACT_ATOMS: atom_id res chain seq x y z
N MET A 1 -10.55 15.03 0.82
CA MET A 1 -10.20 14.98 -0.61
C MET A 1 -8.69 15.05 -0.75
N ILE A 2 -8.10 14.07 -1.38
CA ILE A 2 -6.66 14.07 -1.61
C ILE A 2 -6.39 15.05 -2.75
N LYS A 3 -5.63 16.09 -2.48
CA LYS A 3 -5.23 17.03 -3.51
C LYS A 3 -4.34 16.32 -4.53
N LYS A 4 -4.43 16.72 -5.79
CA LYS A 4 -3.62 16.16 -6.87
C LYS A 4 -2.12 16.20 -6.54
N ASP A 5 -1.68 17.19 -5.79
CA ASP A 5 -0.29 17.38 -5.39
C ASP A 5 0.17 16.40 -4.29
N ASN A 6 -0.78 15.76 -3.60
CA ASN A 6 -0.47 14.76 -2.56
C ASN A 6 -0.34 13.35 -3.12
N LEU A 7 -0.55 13.19 -4.42
CA LEU A 7 -0.38 11.92 -5.10
C LEU A 7 0.89 11.95 -5.90
N LEU A 8 1.81 11.07 -5.57
CA LEU A 8 2.98 10.95 -6.40
C LEU A 8 2.71 9.99 -7.49
N VAL A 9 2.82 10.50 -8.63
CA VAL A 9 2.93 9.72 -9.84
C VAL A 9 4.34 9.14 -9.88
N LEU A 10 4.44 7.92 -10.26
CA LEU A 10 5.64 7.12 -10.47
C LEU A 10 6.89 7.89 -10.88
N SER A 11 8.05 7.35 -10.59
CA SER A 11 9.33 7.93 -10.99
C SER A 11 9.37 8.18 -12.51
N ARG A 12 10.28 9.04 -12.92
CA ARG A 12 10.47 9.34 -14.34
C ARG A 12 10.70 8.08 -15.18
N LYS A 13 11.41 7.11 -14.60
CA LYS A 13 11.70 5.83 -15.24
C LYS A 13 10.44 4.99 -15.40
N ASP A 14 9.60 4.98 -14.39
CA ASP A 14 8.34 4.23 -14.43
C ASP A 14 7.34 4.87 -15.40
N LYS A 15 7.32 6.20 -15.48
CA LYS A 15 6.49 6.92 -16.46
C LYS A 15 6.83 6.58 -17.90
N LEU A 16 8.11 6.40 -18.20
CA LEU A 16 8.56 6.04 -19.54
C LEU A 16 8.17 4.60 -19.91
N ALA A 17 8.06 3.72 -18.92
CA ALA A 17 7.63 2.35 -19.14
C ALA A 17 6.12 2.23 -19.34
N LEU A 18 5.34 3.22 -18.92
CA LEU A 18 3.89 3.19 -18.98
C LEU A 18 3.40 3.97 -20.21
N LYS A 19 3.07 3.25 -21.25
CA LYS A 19 2.64 3.83 -22.52
C LYS A 19 1.16 4.23 -22.57
N SER A 20 0.39 3.89 -21.55
CA SER A 20 -1.06 4.09 -21.56
C SER A 20 -1.55 4.64 -20.23
N PRO A 21 -2.51 5.59 -20.24
CA PRO A 21 -3.13 6.08 -19.01
C PRO A 21 -3.73 4.97 -18.14
N SER A 22 -4.18 3.89 -18.73
CA SER A 22 -4.72 2.74 -18.00
C SER A 22 -3.68 2.01 -17.16
N ASN A 23 -2.40 2.19 -17.48
CA ASN A 23 -1.30 1.56 -16.75
C ASN A 23 -0.69 2.45 -15.69
N LEU A 24 -1.21 3.66 -15.48
CA LEU A 24 -0.75 4.55 -14.43
C LEU A 24 -1.20 4.02 -13.07
N ALA A 25 -0.26 3.96 -12.14
CA ALA A 25 -0.54 3.69 -10.74
C ALA A 25 -0.28 4.95 -9.91
N PHE A 26 -1.02 5.08 -8.82
CA PHE A 26 -0.91 6.23 -7.93
C PHE A 26 -0.53 5.76 -6.53
N MET A 27 0.23 6.60 -5.84
CA MET A 27 0.66 6.36 -4.47
C MET A 27 0.54 7.65 -3.69
N PRO A 28 0.06 7.61 -2.44
CA PRO A 28 0.07 8.81 -1.60
C PRO A 28 1.48 9.36 -1.47
N TYR A 29 1.60 10.67 -1.55
CA TYR A 29 2.88 11.39 -1.52
C TYR A 29 3.80 10.94 -0.39
N PHE A 30 3.25 10.82 0.82
CA PHE A 30 4.06 10.44 1.98
C PHE A 30 4.60 9.02 1.90
N PHE A 31 3.95 8.10 1.17
CA PHE A 31 4.47 6.75 0.96
C PHE A 31 5.50 6.66 -0.15
N VAL A 32 5.71 7.72 -0.89
CA VAL A 32 6.81 7.78 -1.84
C VAL A 32 8.10 8.16 -1.15
N GLN A 33 8.03 9.11 -0.22
CA GLN A 33 9.18 9.56 0.53
C GLN A 33 9.49 8.70 1.74
N THR A 34 8.48 8.03 2.28
CA THR A 34 8.62 7.11 3.40
C THR A 34 8.04 5.76 3.02
N ASN A 35 8.14 4.79 3.90
CA ASN A 35 7.61 3.47 3.65
C ASN A 35 7.34 2.74 4.97
N PHE A 36 6.58 1.66 4.87
CA PHE A 36 6.45 0.69 5.94
C PHE A 36 7.80 0.05 6.26
N PRO A 37 7.95 -0.57 7.45
CA PRO A 37 9.14 -1.37 7.73
C PRO A 37 9.35 -2.43 6.64
N TYR A 38 10.61 -2.68 6.30
CA TYR A 38 10.93 -3.69 5.28
C TYR A 38 10.77 -5.11 5.81
N THR A 39 11.00 -5.30 7.10
CA THR A 39 10.90 -6.57 7.79
C THR A 39 10.01 -6.44 9.01
N GLU A 40 9.64 -7.57 9.59
CA GLU A 40 8.84 -7.58 10.80
C GLU A 40 9.53 -6.81 11.92
N VAL A 41 8.79 -5.90 12.54
CA VAL A 41 9.26 -5.07 13.64
C VAL A 41 8.56 -5.52 14.91
N GLU A 42 9.32 -5.75 15.97
CA GLU A 42 8.75 -6.00 17.28
C GLU A 42 8.12 -4.71 17.81
N GLY A 43 7.01 -4.87 18.52
CA GLY A 43 6.30 -3.75 19.09
C GLY A 43 5.14 -3.28 18.21
N ARG A 44 4.55 -2.17 18.61
CA ARG A 44 3.31 -1.65 18.04
C ARG A 44 3.47 -0.28 17.41
N GLU A 45 4.67 0.29 17.51
CA GLU A 45 4.96 1.62 17.01
C GLU A 45 6.16 1.60 16.09
N PHE A 46 6.10 2.42 15.06
CA PHE A 46 7.20 2.60 14.13
C PHE A 46 7.20 4.04 13.63
N VAL A 47 8.37 4.68 13.62
CA VAL A 47 8.53 6.04 13.13
C VAL A 47 9.67 6.07 12.12
N ARG A 48 9.41 6.68 10.98
CA ARG A 48 10.42 6.90 9.95
C ARG A 48 10.41 8.36 9.51
N LYS A 49 11.59 8.94 9.46
CA LYS A 49 11.77 10.32 9.01
C LYS A 49 12.52 10.36 7.69
N ASN A 50 12.09 11.24 6.82
CA ASN A 50 12.82 11.56 5.59
C ASN A 50 12.71 13.07 5.37
N GLY A 51 13.79 13.79 5.64
CA GLY A 51 13.77 15.24 5.63
C GLY A 51 12.80 15.78 6.68
N ASN A 52 11.87 16.61 6.24
CA ASN A 52 10.84 17.18 7.12
C ASN A 52 9.63 16.26 7.30
N LEU A 53 9.58 15.16 6.57
CA LEU A 53 8.45 14.26 6.61
C LEU A 53 8.65 13.20 7.68
N THR A 54 7.66 13.03 8.55
CA THR A 54 7.65 12.01 9.58
C THR A 54 6.44 11.12 9.40
N LEU A 55 6.70 9.83 9.19
CA LEU A 55 5.67 8.80 9.15
C LEU A 55 5.65 8.08 10.49
N SER A 56 4.50 8.04 11.13
CA SER A 56 4.29 7.31 12.38
C SER A 56 3.22 6.26 12.19
N LEU A 57 3.52 5.05 12.59
CA LEU A 57 2.60 3.92 12.53
C LEU A 57 2.34 3.40 13.95
N TYR A 58 1.10 3.07 14.22
CA TYR A 58 0.71 2.36 15.44
C TYR A 58 -0.32 1.30 15.10
N SER A 59 -0.10 0.09 15.57
CA SER A 59 -1.05 -0.98 15.38
C SER A 59 -1.16 -1.86 16.63
N PRO A 60 -2.37 -2.07 17.14
CA PRO A 60 -2.58 -2.96 18.29
C PRO A 60 -2.37 -4.44 17.94
N THR A 61 -2.45 -4.80 16.68
CA THR A 61 -2.39 -6.21 16.22
C THR A 61 -1.08 -6.57 15.53
N GLY A 62 -0.17 -5.62 15.43
CA GLY A 62 1.11 -5.79 14.72
C GLY A 62 1.21 -4.89 13.52
N LEU A 63 2.41 -4.44 13.23
CA LEU A 63 2.66 -3.47 12.16
C LEU A 63 2.70 -4.15 10.79
N PRO A 64 2.16 -3.49 9.75
CA PRO A 64 2.38 -3.96 8.39
C PRO A 64 3.85 -3.81 8.01
N TYR A 65 4.37 -4.75 7.22
CA TYR A 65 5.75 -4.70 6.77
C TYR A 65 5.89 -5.37 5.39
N GLY A 66 7.02 -5.10 4.75
CA GLY A 66 7.34 -5.65 3.44
C GLY A 66 6.64 -4.91 2.29
N SER A 67 6.59 -5.54 1.15
CA SER A 67 6.07 -4.94 -0.08
C SER A 67 4.55 -5.03 -0.23
N LEU A 68 3.90 -6.01 0.39
CA LEU A 68 2.47 -6.21 0.22
C LEU A 68 1.60 -5.03 0.68
N PRO A 69 1.84 -4.44 1.87
CA PRO A 69 1.03 -3.29 2.29
C PRO A 69 1.12 -2.12 1.33
N ARG A 70 2.31 -1.85 0.83
CA ARG A 70 2.54 -0.78 -0.14
C ARG A 70 1.79 -1.04 -1.45
N LEU A 71 1.84 -2.28 -1.92
CA LEU A 71 1.14 -2.68 -3.14
C LEU A 71 -0.38 -2.57 -2.99
N VAL A 72 -0.90 -2.96 -1.84
CA VAL A 72 -2.32 -2.84 -1.53
C VAL A 72 -2.77 -1.37 -1.54
N ILE A 73 -2.00 -0.49 -0.92
CA ILE A 73 -2.30 0.94 -0.91
C ILE A 73 -2.27 1.50 -2.33
N ALA A 74 -1.26 1.14 -3.12
CA ALA A 74 -1.18 1.58 -4.51
C ALA A 74 -2.40 1.14 -5.31
N PHE A 75 -2.84 -0.10 -5.13
CA PHE A 75 -4.04 -0.61 -5.80
C PHE A 75 -5.28 0.17 -5.39
N ILE A 76 -5.51 0.34 -4.09
CA ILE A 76 -6.70 1.02 -3.57
C ILE A 76 -6.76 2.47 -4.06
N VAL A 77 -5.65 3.19 -3.94
CA VAL A 77 -5.59 4.59 -4.36
C VAL A 77 -5.79 4.72 -5.87
N THR A 78 -5.17 3.84 -6.65
CA THR A 78 -5.31 3.85 -8.10
C THR A 78 -6.76 3.59 -8.53
N GLU A 79 -7.39 2.59 -7.94
CA GLU A 79 -8.79 2.28 -8.23
C GLU A 79 -9.73 3.42 -7.83
N ALA A 80 -9.53 3.99 -6.65
CA ALA A 80 -10.35 5.11 -6.19
C ALA A 80 -10.26 6.33 -7.12
N ILE A 81 -9.06 6.62 -7.60
CA ILE A 81 -8.85 7.75 -8.51
C ILE A 81 -9.43 7.48 -9.89
N ARG A 82 -9.19 6.30 -10.44
CA ARG A 82 -9.70 5.94 -11.77
C ARG A 82 -11.22 5.94 -11.83
N LYS A 83 -11.85 5.38 -10.81
CA LYS A 83 -13.31 5.24 -10.76
C LYS A 83 -13.99 6.41 -10.07
N LYS A 84 -13.21 7.35 -9.54
CA LYS A 84 -13.72 8.54 -8.81
C LYS A 84 -14.70 8.12 -7.72
N THR A 85 -14.34 7.10 -6.95
CA THR A 85 -15.19 6.54 -5.91
C THR A 85 -14.45 6.47 -4.58
N ARG A 86 -15.19 6.46 -3.50
CA ARG A 86 -14.68 6.22 -2.15
C ARG A 86 -14.73 4.74 -1.78
N GLU A 87 -15.42 3.95 -2.57
CA GLU A 87 -15.56 2.52 -2.35
C GLU A 87 -14.75 1.77 -3.39
N VAL A 88 -13.82 0.96 -2.92
CA VAL A 88 -12.97 0.15 -3.78
C VAL A 88 -13.29 -1.31 -3.54
N HIS A 89 -13.67 -2.01 -4.59
CA HIS A 89 -13.98 -3.43 -4.53
C HIS A 89 -12.69 -4.24 -4.67
N LEU A 90 -12.38 -5.02 -3.66
CA LEU A 90 -11.15 -5.83 -3.64
C LEU A 90 -11.33 -7.21 -4.27
N GLY A 91 -12.55 -7.58 -4.65
CA GLY A 91 -12.90 -8.90 -5.16
C GLY A 91 -13.67 -9.71 -4.12
N GLU A 92 -14.22 -10.83 -4.56
CA GLU A 92 -15.03 -11.72 -3.70
C GLU A 92 -14.14 -12.54 -2.76
N THR A 93 -12.89 -12.83 -3.16
CA THR A 93 -11.97 -13.65 -2.41
C THR A 93 -10.59 -13.04 -2.39
N LEU A 94 -9.76 -13.47 -1.43
CA LEU A 94 -8.35 -13.07 -1.39
C LEU A 94 -7.59 -13.52 -2.64
N SER A 95 -7.95 -14.67 -3.18
CA SER A 95 -7.34 -15.18 -4.42
C SER A 95 -7.63 -14.25 -5.61
N GLU A 96 -8.84 -13.77 -5.72
CA GLU A 96 -9.22 -12.81 -6.76
C GLU A 96 -8.47 -11.50 -6.59
N PHE A 97 -8.34 -11.03 -5.35
CA PHE A 97 -7.58 -9.82 -5.06
C PHE A 97 -6.13 -9.96 -5.46
N LEU A 98 -5.49 -11.09 -5.14
CA LEU A 98 -4.11 -11.37 -5.54
C LEU A 98 -3.95 -11.30 -7.07
N THR A 99 -4.88 -11.86 -7.80
CA THR A 99 -4.87 -11.81 -9.26
C THR A 99 -4.96 -10.36 -9.76
N ARG A 100 -5.82 -9.56 -9.17
CA ARG A 100 -6.00 -8.15 -9.55
C ARG A 100 -4.75 -7.31 -9.33
N ILE A 101 -4.00 -7.58 -8.27
CA ILE A 101 -2.76 -6.85 -7.99
C ILE A 101 -1.53 -7.46 -8.68
N GLY A 102 -1.73 -8.48 -9.50
CA GLY A 102 -0.68 -9.06 -10.30
C GLY A 102 0.22 -10.06 -9.58
N LEU A 103 -0.22 -10.60 -8.46
CA LEU A 103 0.54 -11.58 -7.70
C LEU A 103 0.05 -13.01 -7.93
N GLY A 104 0.99 -13.94 -7.95
CA GLY A 104 0.68 -15.34 -8.00
C GLY A 104 0.00 -15.82 -6.72
N ARG A 105 -0.73 -16.92 -6.83
CA ARG A 105 -1.45 -17.51 -5.73
C ARG A 105 -0.76 -18.78 -5.27
N THR A 106 -0.38 -18.82 -4.00
CA THR A 106 0.07 -20.04 -3.35
C THR A 106 -0.69 -20.22 -2.04
N GLY A 107 -1.10 -21.46 -1.75
CA GLY A 107 -1.76 -21.80 -0.51
C GLY A 107 -0.78 -22.24 0.56
N GLY A 108 -1.33 -22.62 1.73
CA GLY A 108 -0.58 -23.16 2.84
C GLY A 108 -0.14 -22.11 3.87
N LYS A 109 0.57 -22.56 4.89
CA LYS A 109 0.94 -21.77 6.06
C LYS A 109 1.82 -20.56 5.70
N ASN A 110 2.74 -20.74 4.76
CA ASN A 110 3.67 -19.70 4.31
C ASN A 110 3.35 -19.21 2.91
N GLY A 111 2.14 -19.50 2.41
CA GLY A 111 1.73 -19.10 1.08
C GLY A 111 1.37 -17.63 0.96
N THR A 112 1.22 -17.17 -0.27
CA THR A 112 0.90 -15.77 -0.58
C THR A 112 -0.42 -15.33 0.04
N ILE A 113 -1.44 -16.20 0.04
CA ILE A 113 -2.75 -15.90 0.63
C ILE A 113 -2.63 -15.66 2.13
N THR A 114 -1.88 -16.52 2.84
CA THR A 114 -1.68 -16.38 4.29
C THR A 114 -0.94 -15.08 4.60
N ARG A 115 0.11 -14.77 3.85
CA ARG A 115 0.85 -13.52 4.02
C ARG A 115 0.00 -12.30 3.72
N LEU A 116 -0.78 -12.37 2.66
CA LEU A 116 -1.69 -11.28 2.31
C LEU A 116 -2.71 -11.03 3.41
N ARG A 117 -3.34 -12.09 3.93
CA ARG A 117 -4.31 -11.97 5.01
C ARG A 117 -3.70 -11.30 6.24
N LYS A 118 -2.50 -11.73 6.62
CA LYS A 118 -1.78 -11.14 7.74
C LYS A 118 -1.50 -9.66 7.52
N GLN A 119 -0.99 -9.31 6.35
CA GLN A 119 -0.64 -7.93 6.03
C GLN A 119 -1.86 -7.03 5.87
N LEU A 120 -2.95 -7.54 5.30
CA LEU A 120 -4.21 -6.79 5.22
C LEU A 120 -4.75 -6.49 6.61
N ASN A 121 -4.73 -7.48 7.47
CA ASN A 121 -5.21 -7.31 8.85
C ASN A 121 -4.38 -6.26 9.59
N SER A 122 -3.06 -6.33 9.46
CA SER A 122 -2.15 -5.36 10.07
C SER A 122 -2.35 -3.96 9.47
N LEU A 123 -2.51 -3.86 8.16
CA LEU A 123 -2.68 -2.58 7.47
C LEU A 123 -3.99 -1.89 7.84
N PHE A 124 -5.10 -2.63 7.84
CA PHE A 124 -6.42 -2.04 8.08
C PHE A 124 -6.69 -1.73 9.55
N THR A 125 -5.90 -2.27 10.45
CA THR A 125 -5.96 -1.92 11.88
C THR A 125 -4.89 -0.91 12.29
N CYS A 126 -4.04 -0.48 11.37
CA CYS A 126 -2.93 0.41 11.63
C CYS A 126 -3.38 1.87 11.61
N PHE A 127 -2.95 2.63 12.60
CA PHE A 127 -3.06 4.08 12.60
C PHE A 127 -1.84 4.67 11.90
N ILE A 128 -2.08 5.47 10.88
CA ILE A 128 -1.03 6.07 10.07
C ILE A 128 -1.11 7.58 10.24
N SER A 129 -0.01 8.18 10.68
CA SER A 129 0.11 9.63 10.81
C SER A 129 1.31 10.10 10.00
N CYS A 130 1.12 11.15 9.24
CA CYS A 130 2.19 11.77 8.48
C CYS A 130 2.21 13.27 8.75
N THR A 131 3.35 13.76 9.18
CA THR A 131 3.56 15.18 9.49
C THR A 131 4.76 15.73 8.75
N SER A 132 4.74 17.00 8.49
CA SER A 132 5.85 17.70 7.85
C SER A 132 6.17 19.00 8.54
#